data_fd381aa3dee1fa84ab17ea9c8a305f6a
#
_entry.id   fd381aa3dee1fa84ab17ea9c8a305f6a
#
_cell.length_a   1.000
_cell.length_b   1.000
_cell.length_c   1.000
_cell.angle_alpha   90.00
_cell.angle_beta   90.00
_cell.angle_gamma   90.00
#
_symmetry.space_group_name_H-M   'P 1'
#
loop_
_entity.id
_entity.type
_entity.pdbx_description
1 polymer ?
#
loop_
_entity_poly.entity_id
_entity_poly.type
_entity_poly.pdbx_seq_one_letter_code
_entity_poly.pdbx_strand_id
1 'polypeptide(L)'
;MHNPDECSELGFATHYIPSRRIPILLDRLASLEDAHISVIDRTIEEFASERLPEEPPTPLTGETRVALDWAFRHDRVEDILADLESLRDHPNSSISQWAHKTLGSLNLRSPTSLKVSLKAIRTGRRMTLLEALQMEVKIAGAFCVRRFGFVVLANYMRLMKI
;
A
#
# COMPACT_ATOMS: atom_id res chain seq x y z
N MET A 1 -1.47 13.60 1.71
CA MET A 1 -2.45 13.14 0.72
C MET A 1 -1.74 12.05 -0.07
N HIS A 2 -2.30 10.86 -0.16
CA HIS A 2 -1.78 9.82 -1.06
C HIS A 2 -2.24 10.15 -2.47
N ASN A 3 -1.34 10.05 -3.42
CA ASN A 3 -1.70 10.20 -4.82
C ASN A 3 -2.49 8.93 -5.25
N PRO A 4 -3.71 9.05 -5.75
CA PRO A 4 -4.54 7.90 -6.12
C PRO A 4 -3.91 7.03 -7.23
N ASP A 5 -3.04 7.57 -8.06
CA ASP A 5 -2.26 6.83 -9.06
C ASP A 5 -1.35 5.77 -8.42
N GLU A 6 -0.85 6.00 -7.19
CA GLU A 6 -0.02 5.04 -6.46
C GLU A 6 -0.72 3.70 -6.27
N CYS A 7 -2.06 3.70 -6.10
CA CYS A 7 -2.82 2.46 -5.93
C CYS A 7 -2.83 1.60 -7.19
N SER A 8 -2.92 2.20 -8.37
CA SER A 8 -2.87 1.49 -9.65
C SER A 8 -1.47 0.92 -9.91
N GLU A 9 -0.43 1.72 -9.70
CA GLU A 9 0.97 1.29 -9.92
C GLU A 9 1.45 0.22 -8.94
N LEU A 10 0.93 0.22 -7.72
CA LEU A 10 1.21 -0.81 -6.72
C LEU A 10 0.33 -2.06 -6.88
N GLY A 11 -0.58 -2.09 -7.85
CA GLY A 11 -1.46 -3.23 -8.12
C GLY A 11 -2.62 -3.39 -7.14
N PHE A 12 -2.94 -2.37 -6.34
CA PHE A 12 -4.13 -2.37 -5.48
C PHE A 12 -5.41 -2.01 -6.25
N ALA A 13 -5.27 -1.25 -7.33
CA ALA A 13 -6.34 -0.91 -8.24
C ALA A 13 -5.98 -1.33 -9.66
N THR A 14 -6.97 -1.68 -10.47
CA THR A 14 -6.80 -2.02 -11.88
C THR A 14 -6.85 -0.77 -12.77
N HIS A 15 -7.67 0.20 -12.39
CA HIS A 15 -7.87 1.44 -13.14
C HIS A 15 -7.90 2.63 -12.18
N TYR A 16 -7.44 3.77 -12.65
CA TYR A 16 -7.58 5.05 -11.97
C TYR A 16 -8.44 5.99 -12.83
N ILE A 17 -9.50 6.52 -12.25
CA ILE A 17 -10.39 7.47 -12.91
C ILE A 17 -10.64 8.65 -11.97
N PRO A 18 -10.36 9.90 -12.39
CA PRO A 18 -10.65 11.08 -11.59
C PRO A 18 -12.13 11.17 -11.19
N SER A 19 -12.39 11.52 -9.92
CA SER A 19 -13.77 11.52 -9.37
C SER A 19 -14.75 12.35 -10.19
N ARG A 20 -14.30 13.43 -10.82
CA ARG A 20 -15.11 14.29 -11.70
C ARG A 20 -15.59 13.59 -12.99
N ARG A 21 -14.91 12.51 -13.40
CA ARG A 21 -15.26 11.72 -14.60
C ARG A 21 -16.16 10.53 -14.30
N ILE A 22 -16.27 10.14 -13.04
CA ILE A 22 -17.10 8.99 -12.65
C ILE A 22 -18.57 9.14 -13.12
N PRO A 23 -19.25 10.30 -12.95
CA PRO A 23 -20.62 10.45 -13.43
C PRO A 23 -20.73 10.20 -14.94
N ILE A 24 -19.80 10.75 -15.73
CA ILE A 24 -19.80 10.59 -17.19
C ILE A 24 -19.55 9.13 -17.58
N LEU A 25 -18.65 8.44 -16.88
CA LEU A 25 -18.43 7.01 -17.08
C LEU A 25 -19.70 6.19 -16.77
N LEU A 26 -20.39 6.49 -15.66
CA LEU A 26 -21.62 5.79 -15.29
C LEU A 26 -22.71 6.00 -16.35
N ASP A 27 -22.89 7.21 -16.85
CA ASP A 27 -23.84 7.51 -17.94
C ASP A 27 -23.45 6.77 -19.22
N ARG A 28 -22.17 6.71 -19.54
CA ARG A 28 -21.68 5.97 -20.70
C ARG A 28 -21.91 4.47 -20.57
N LEU A 29 -21.61 3.89 -19.41
CA LEU A 29 -21.88 2.47 -19.14
C LEU A 29 -23.38 2.13 -19.18
N ALA A 30 -24.22 3.03 -18.66
CA ALA A 30 -25.68 2.85 -18.70
C ALA A 30 -26.25 2.93 -20.13
N SER A 31 -25.57 3.61 -21.05
CA SER A 31 -25.98 3.75 -22.45
C SER A 31 -25.48 2.65 -23.39
N LEU A 32 -24.70 1.67 -22.86
CA LEU A 32 -24.21 0.56 -23.68
C LEU A 32 -25.37 -0.36 -24.08
N GLU A 33 -25.48 -0.61 -25.37
CA GLU A 33 -26.44 -1.59 -25.93
C GLU A 33 -26.00 -3.02 -25.70
N ASP A 34 -24.67 -3.24 -25.67
CA ASP A 34 -24.04 -4.54 -25.42
C ASP A 34 -23.37 -4.55 -24.05
N ALA A 35 -23.83 -5.42 -23.15
CA ALA A 35 -23.28 -5.61 -21.80
C ALA A 35 -22.17 -6.69 -21.74
N HIS A 36 -21.57 -7.06 -22.87
CA HIS A 36 -20.47 -8.01 -22.87
C HIS A 36 -19.26 -7.45 -22.09
N ILE A 37 -18.63 -8.29 -21.28
CA ILE A 37 -17.55 -7.86 -20.38
C ILE A 37 -16.42 -7.10 -21.11
N SER A 38 -16.08 -7.51 -22.33
CA SER A 38 -15.05 -6.84 -23.11
C SER A 38 -15.40 -5.44 -23.58
N VAL A 39 -16.71 -5.15 -23.76
CA VAL A 39 -17.19 -3.80 -24.11
C VAL A 39 -17.15 -2.89 -22.89
N ILE A 40 -17.56 -3.42 -21.74
CA ILE A 40 -17.49 -2.74 -20.45
C ILE A 40 -16.02 -2.40 -20.11
N ASP A 41 -15.14 -3.38 -20.18
CA ASP A 41 -13.71 -3.25 -19.89
C ASP A 41 -13.06 -2.18 -20.79
N ARG A 42 -13.31 -2.24 -22.10
CA ARG A 42 -12.82 -1.25 -23.05
C ARG A 42 -13.33 0.16 -22.74
N THR A 43 -14.61 0.29 -22.36
CA THR A 43 -15.20 1.58 -21.99
C THR A 43 -14.52 2.16 -20.75
N ILE A 44 -14.22 1.32 -19.73
CA ILE A 44 -13.51 1.75 -18.54
C ILE A 44 -12.08 2.17 -18.89
N GLU A 45 -11.38 1.40 -19.73
CA GLU A 45 -10.02 1.68 -20.17
C GLU A 45 -9.89 3.01 -20.93
N GLU A 46 -10.89 3.34 -21.79
CA GLU A 46 -10.95 4.64 -22.47
C GLU A 46 -10.98 5.81 -21.48
N PHE A 47 -11.67 5.66 -20.35
CA PHE A 47 -11.71 6.68 -19.30
C PHE A 47 -10.47 6.69 -18.41
N ALA A 48 -9.83 5.55 -18.20
CA ALA A 48 -8.63 5.42 -17.38
C ALA A 48 -7.36 5.91 -18.09
N SER A 49 -7.29 5.75 -19.42
CA SER A 49 -6.11 6.11 -20.22
C SER A 49 -5.91 7.62 -20.41
N GLU A 50 -6.96 8.42 -20.24
CA GLU A 50 -6.86 9.88 -20.34
C GLU A 50 -6.29 10.50 -19.04
N ARG A 51 -4.98 10.66 -18.98
CA ARG A 51 -4.35 11.49 -17.94
C ARG A 51 -4.71 12.96 -18.14
N LEU A 52 -5.07 13.59 -17.03
CA LEU A 52 -5.27 15.05 -17.06
C LEU A 52 -3.93 15.76 -16.97
N PRO A 53 -3.71 16.84 -17.75
CA PRO A 53 -2.44 17.57 -17.78
C PRO A 53 -1.98 18.11 -16.40
N GLU A 54 -2.88 18.22 -15.46
CA GLU A 54 -2.64 18.77 -14.13
C GLU A 54 -2.24 17.70 -13.08
N GLU A 55 -2.21 16.42 -13.46
CA GLU A 55 -1.87 15.35 -12.51
C GLU A 55 -0.36 15.20 -12.39
N PRO A 56 0.20 15.38 -11.17
CA PRO A 56 1.64 15.21 -10.99
C PRO A 56 2.02 13.74 -11.29
N PRO A 57 3.23 13.50 -11.81
CA PRO A 57 3.71 12.14 -12.03
C PRO A 57 3.76 11.39 -10.70
N THR A 58 3.48 10.09 -10.75
CA THR A 58 3.50 9.24 -9.56
C THR A 58 4.90 9.16 -8.99
N PRO A 59 5.10 9.47 -7.70
CA PRO A 59 6.42 9.49 -7.09
C PRO A 59 7.07 8.11 -6.95
N LEU A 60 6.30 7.02 -7.13
CA LEU A 60 6.75 5.64 -6.95
C LEU A 60 7.04 4.91 -8.26
N THR A 61 7.50 5.62 -9.30
CA THR A 61 7.88 5.06 -10.60
C THR A 61 9.40 5.08 -10.82
N GLY A 62 9.86 4.37 -11.85
CA GLY A 62 11.26 4.39 -12.29
C GLY A 62 12.23 3.97 -11.18
N GLU A 63 13.29 4.74 -11.01
CA GLU A 63 14.36 4.45 -10.03
C GLU A 63 13.87 4.48 -8.57
N THR A 64 12.89 5.33 -8.25
CA THR A 64 12.29 5.38 -6.90
C THR A 64 11.56 4.06 -6.60
N ARG A 65 10.92 3.44 -7.59
CA ARG A 65 10.30 2.12 -7.42
C ARG A 65 11.33 1.04 -7.15
N VAL A 66 12.45 1.05 -7.85
CA VAL A 66 13.55 0.10 -7.61
C VAL A 66 14.11 0.27 -6.21
N ALA A 67 14.32 1.52 -5.76
CA ALA A 67 14.79 1.81 -4.41
C ALA A 67 13.79 1.36 -3.33
N LEU A 68 12.47 1.51 -3.58
CA LEU A 68 11.42 1.03 -2.68
C LEU A 68 11.46 -0.51 -2.57
N ASP A 69 11.46 -1.21 -3.70
CA ASP A 69 11.48 -2.67 -3.71
C ASP A 69 12.74 -3.22 -3.03
N TRP A 70 13.88 -2.53 -3.19
CA TRP A 70 15.13 -2.87 -2.52
C TRP A 70 15.07 -2.65 -1.00
N ALA A 71 14.61 -1.50 -0.53
CA ALA A 71 14.57 -1.18 0.90
C ALA A 71 13.54 -2.03 1.66
N PHE A 72 12.40 -2.36 1.04
CA PHE A 72 11.32 -3.11 1.69
C PHE A 72 11.36 -4.62 1.44
N ARG A 73 12.46 -5.17 0.91
CA ARG A 73 12.61 -6.62 0.69
C ARG A 73 12.72 -7.44 1.98
N HIS A 74 13.12 -6.81 3.08
CA HIS A 74 13.42 -7.48 4.34
C HIS A 74 12.19 -7.88 5.15
N ASP A 75 12.34 -8.91 5.97
CA ASP A 75 11.32 -9.38 6.92
C ASP A 75 11.47 -8.75 8.31
N ARG A 76 12.48 -7.90 8.52
CA ARG A 76 12.71 -7.16 9.75
C ARG A 76 12.63 -5.65 9.50
N VAL A 77 11.94 -4.96 10.40
CA VAL A 77 11.78 -3.50 10.32
C VAL A 77 13.13 -2.80 10.47
N GLU A 78 14.01 -3.31 11.32
CA GLU A 78 15.34 -2.75 11.55
C GLU A 78 16.17 -2.70 10.27
N ASP A 79 16.12 -3.77 9.47
CA ASP A 79 16.88 -3.86 8.23
C ASP A 79 16.28 -2.91 7.15
N ILE A 80 14.96 -2.75 7.13
CA ILE A 80 14.28 -1.77 6.27
C ILE A 80 14.72 -0.34 6.65
N LEU A 81 14.76 -0.02 7.95
CA LEU A 81 15.18 1.30 8.41
C LEU A 81 16.65 1.57 8.07
N ALA A 82 17.54 0.57 8.21
CA ALA A 82 18.94 0.70 7.85
C ALA A 82 19.14 0.96 6.34
N ASP A 83 18.40 0.24 5.50
CA ASP A 83 18.45 0.46 4.04
C ASP A 83 17.91 1.86 3.67
N LEU A 84 16.81 2.29 4.26
CA LEU A 84 16.27 3.64 4.03
C LEU A 84 17.25 4.72 4.51
N GLU A 85 17.97 4.50 5.63
CA GLU A 85 18.98 5.43 6.11
C GLU A 85 20.13 5.55 5.10
N SER A 86 20.56 4.45 4.49
CA SER A 86 21.61 4.48 3.46
C SER A 86 21.19 5.20 2.18
N LEU A 87 19.87 5.23 1.87
CA LEU A 87 19.33 5.93 0.71
C LEU A 87 19.18 7.45 0.92
N ARG A 88 19.35 7.97 2.14
CA ARG A 88 19.26 9.41 2.40
C ARG A 88 20.31 10.23 1.66
N ASP A 89 21.49 9.66 1.49
CA ASP A 89 22.62 10.29 0.80
C ASP A 89 22.76 9.84 -0.66
N HIS A 90 21.67 9.29 -1.24
CA HIS A 90 21.68 8.80 -2.61
C HIS A 90 21.86 9.97 -3.61
N PRO A 91 22.68 9.80 -4.68
CA PRO A 91 22.94 10.87 -5.68
C PRO A 91 21.69 11.38 -6.39
N ASN A 92 20.70 10.50 -6.60
CA ASN A 92 19.42 10.90 -7.15
C ASN A 92 18.56 11.56 -6.05
N SER A 93 18.28 12.86 -6.23
CA SER A 93 17.53 13.68 -5.27
C SER A 93 16.12 13.18 -4.99
N SER A 94 15.45 12.55 -5.98
CA SER A 94 14.12 11.99 -5.82
C SER A 94 14.12 10.82 -4.85
N ILE A 95 15.12 9.93 -4.95
CA ILE A 95 15.30 8.79 -4.05
C ILE A 95 15.65 9.27 -2.64
N SER A 96 16.60 10.20 -2.52
CA SER A 96 17.00 10.79 -1.24
C SER A 96 15.81 11.44 -0.52
N GLN A 97 15.03 12.27 -1.20
CA GLN A 97 13.83 12.90 -0.63
C GLN A 97 12.76 11.89 -0.22
N TRP A 98 12.53 10.87 -1.05
CA TRP A 98 11.60 9.80 -0.75
C TRP A 98 12.04 9.01 0.49
N ALA A 99 13.30 8.63 0.58
CA ALA A 99 13.86 7.91 1.73
C ALA A 99 13.74 8.73 3.02
N HIS A 100 14.10 10.02 2.97
CA HIS A 100 13.99 10.93 4.11
C HIS A 100 12.54 11.06 4.61
N LYS A 101 11.58 11.27 3.69
CA LYS A 101 10.15 11.37 4.00
C LYS A 101 9.60 10.07 4.58
N THR A 102 10.02 8.93 4.02
CA THR A 102 9.60 7.60 4.46
C THR A 102 10.12 7.29 5.86
N LEU A 103 11.40 7.53 6.12
CA LEU A 103 12.00 7.39 7.46
C LEU A 103 11.31 8.26 8.49
N GLY A 104 11.06 9.53 8.17
CA GLY A 104 10.33 10.43 9.06
C GLY A 104 8.94 9.89 9.41
N SER A 105 8.23 9.34 8.42
CA SER A 105 6.93 8.74 8.63
C SER A 105 6.98 7.47 9.49
N LEU A 106 7.97 6.60 9.29
CA LEU A 106 8.13 5.36 10.06
C LEU A 106 8.55 5.66 11.51
N ASN A 107 9.47 6.58 11.73
CA ASN A 107 9.93 6.97 13.06
C ASN A 107 8.85 7.60 13.96
N LEU A 108 7.78 8.11 13.36
CA LEU A 108 6.59 8.60 14.09
C LEU A 108 5.65 7.46 14.52
N ARG A 109 5.89 6.23 14.11
CA ARG A 109 5.03 5.08 14.41
C ARG A 109 5.58 4.24 15.55
N SER A 110 4.69 3.54 16.25
CA SER A 110 5.09 2.58 17.27
C SER A 110 5.94 1.46 16.65
N PRO A 111 7.13 1.15 17.19
CA PRO A 111 7.95 0.04 16.70
C PRO A 111 7.21 -1.31 16.69
N THR A 112 6.39 -1.55 17.72
CA THR A 112 5.54 -2.75 17.79
C THR A 112 4.54 -2.79 16.65
N SER A 113 3.87 -1.67 16.35
CA SER A 113 2.91 -1.60 15.23
C SER A 113 3.58 -1.86 13.91
N LEU A 114 4.77 -1.30 13.66
CA LEU A 114 5.53 -1.54 12.42
C LEU A 114 5.85 -3.02 12.26
N LYS A 115 6.34 -3.68 13.31
CA LYS A 115 6.68 -5.12 13.28
C LYS A 115 5.45 -6.00 13.05
N VAL A 116 4.35 -5.71 13.73
CA VAL A 116 3.09 -6.46 13.56
C VAL A 116 2.54 -6.28 12.14
N SER A 117 2.53 -5.05 11.60
CA SER A 117 2.06 -4.78 10.25
C SER A 117 2.92 -5.46 9.19
N LEU A 118 4.25 -5.38 9.30
CA LEU A 118 5.15 -6.06 8.37
C LEU A 118 4.91 -7.57 8.38
N LYS A 119 4.80 -8.17 9.57
CA LYS A 119 4.54 -9.60 9.71
C LYS A 119 3.18 -9.99 9.15
N ALA A 120 2.13 -9.21 9.41
CA ALA A 120 0.79 -9.46 8.90
C ALA A 120 0.78 -9.47 7.36
N ILE A 121 1.42 -8.47 6.72
CA ILE A 121 1.53 -8.40 5.25
C ILE A 121 2.29 -9.61 4.69
N ARG A 122 3.45 -9.96 5.26
CA ARG A 122 4.26 -11.10 4.81
C ARG A 122 3.51 -12.43 4.96
N THR A 123 2.80 -12.60 6.07
CA THR A 123 2.03 -13.83 6.38
C THR A 123 0.77 -13.91 5.52
N GLY A 124 0.04 -12.79 5.35
CA GLY A 124 -1.19 -12.70 4.57
C GLY A 124 -1.02 -13.10 3.11
N ARG A 125 0.17 -12.91 2.53
CA ARG A 125 0.48 -13.33 1.17
C ARG A 125 0.21 -14.83 0.89
N ARG A 126 0.24 -15.66 1.94
CA ARG A 126 0.11 -17.13 1.84
C ARG A 126 -1.20 -17.64 2.45
N MET A 127 -2.07 -16.74 2.89
CA MET A 127 -3.32 -17.07 3.57
C MET A 127 -4.51 -17.02 2.61
N THR A 128 -5.53 -17.81 2.89
CA THR A 128 -6.86 -17.61 2.32
C THR A 128 -7.49 -16.34 2.89
N LEU A 129 -8.52 -15.83 2.23
CA LEU A 129 -9.24 -14.63 2.70
C LEU A 129 -9.76 -14.82 4.14
N LEU A 130 -10.32 -15.98 4.45
CA LEU A 130 -10.85 -16.27 5.79
C LEU A 130 -9.74 -16.25 6.85
N GLU A 131 -8.60 -16.89 6.58
CA GLU A 131 -7.46 -16.89 7.49
C GLU A 131 -6.90 -15.47 7.70
N ALA A 132 -6.82 -14.67 6.63
CA ALA A 132 -6.39 -13.28 6.71
C ALA A 132 -7.35 -12.44 7.58
N LEU A 133 -8.66 -12.56 7.37
CA LEU A 133 -9.66 -11.88 8.19
C LEU A 133 -9.60 -12.31 9.66
N GLN A 134 -9.40 -13.60 9.94
CA GLN A 134 -9.22 -14.11 11.30
C GLN A 134 -7.95 -13.55 11.96
N MET A 135 -6.86 -13.43 11.21
CA MET A 135 -5.62 -12.79 11.68
C MET A 135 -5.86 -11.32 12.02
N GLU A 136 -6.51 -10.56 11.14
CA GLU A 136 -6.81 -9.13 11.36
C GLU A 136 -7.68 -8.91 12.61
N VAL A 137 -8.72 -9.73 12.81
CA VAL A 137 -9.58 -9.66 14.02
C VAL A 137 -8.76 -9.91 15.29
N LYS A 138 -7.84 -10.87 15.26
CA LYS A 138 -6.96 -11.16 16.42
C LYS A 138 -6.00 -9.99 16.69
N ILE A 139 -5.41 -9.39 15.64
CA ILE A 139 -4.54 -8.21 15.76
C ILE A 139 -5.35 -7.04 16.34
N ALA A 140 -6.52 -6.74 15.78
CA ALA A 140 -7.38 -5.66 16.25
C ALA A 140 -7.78 -5.86 17.72
N GLY A 141 -8.20 -7.08 18.09
CA GLY A 141 -8.53 -7.42 19.48
C GLY A 141 -7.37 -7.20 20.44
N ALA A 142 -6.14 -7.61 20.05
CA ALA A 142 -4.94 -7.41 20.88
C ALA A 142 -4.60 -5.91 21.07
N PHE A 143 -4.83 -5.07 20.07
CA PHE A 143 -4.62 -3.62 20.18
C PHE A 143 -5.75 -2.90 20.95
N CYS A 144 -7.00 -3.37 20.84
CA CYS A 144 -8.15 -2.78 21.54
C CYS A 144 -8.16 -3.05 23.04
N VAL A 145 -7.67 -4.21 23.49
CA VAL A 145 -7.63 -4.60 24.91
C VAL A 145 -6.46 -3.92 25.67
N ARG A 146 -6.30 -2.64 25.46
CA ARG A 146 -5.17 -1.82 25.94
C ARG A 146 -5.02 -1.73 27.46
N ARG A 147 -6.02 -2.09 28.25
CA ARG A 147 -5.99 -2.05 29.73
C ARG A 147 -5.36 -3.30 30.36
N PHE A 148 -5.28 -4.40 29.59
CA PHE A 148 -4.57 -5.64 29.95
C PHE A 148 -3.48 -6.00 28.91
N GLY A 149 -3.14 -5.06 28.04
CA GLY A 149 -2.64 -5.30 26.70
C GLY A 149 -1.19 -5.78 26.58
N PHE A 150 -0.33 -5.55 27.56
CA PHE A 150 1.08 -5.94 27.38
C PHE A 150 1.27 -7.47 27.40
N VAL A 151 0.52 -8.17 28.27
CA VAL A 151 0.62 -9.63 28.40
C VAL A 151 -0.06 -10.35 27.23
N VAL A 152 -1.18 -9.83 26.73
CA VAL A 152 -1.92 -10.43 25.61
C VAL A 152 -1.16 -10.21 24.31
N LEU A 153 -0.59 -9.02 24.08
CA LEU A 153 0.20 -8.72 22.92
C LEU A 153 1.53 -9.52 22.89
N ALA A 154 2.20 -9.64 24.05
CA ALA A 154 3.42 -10.43 24.17
C ALA A 154 3.17 -11.93 23.92
N ASN A 155 2.06 -12.47 24.45
CA ASN A 155 1.67 -13.85 24.19
C ASN A 155 1.27 -14.08 22.73
N TYR A 156 0.58 -13.10 22.11
CA TYR A 156 0.23 -13.18 20.69
C TYR A 156 1.47 -13.13 19.79
N MET A 157 2.41 -12.23 20.06
CA MET A 157 3.68 -12.15 19.34
C MET A 157 4.50 -13.44 19.50
N ARG A 158 4.48 -14.05 20.69
CA ARG A 158 5.14 -15.34 20.96
C ARG A 158 4.51 -16.49 20.20
N LEU A 159 3.17 -16.54 20.07
CA LEU A 159 2.45 -17.52 19.27
C LEU A 159 2.70 -17.36 17.76
N MET A 160 2.86 -16.14 17.30
CA MET A 160 3.17 -15.81 15.90
C MET A 160 4.66 -15.93 15.58
N LYS A 161 5.52 -16.28 16.57
CA LYS A 161 7.00 -16.33 16.42
C LYS A 161 7.58 -15.02 15.88
N ILE A 162 7.07 -13.86 16.33
CA ILE A 162 7.57 -12.52 16.00
C ILE A 162 8.60 -12.07 17.03
#